data_8bed36b9c24ab5e398c9c2966b91bf4b
#
_entry.id   8bed36b9c24ab5e398c9c2966b91bf4b
#
_cell.length_a   1.000
_cell.length_b   1.000
_cell.length_c   1.000
_cell.angle_alpha   90.00
_cell.angle_beta   90.00
_cell.angle_gamma   90.00
#
_symmetry.space_group_name_H-M   'P 1'
#
loop_
_entity.id
_entity.type
_entity.pdbx_description
1 polymer ?
#
loop_
_entity_poly.entity_id
_entity_poly.type
_entity_poly.pdbx_seq_one_letter_code
_entity_poly.pdbx_strand_id
1 'polypeptide(L)'
;LTFDIVWRFRMRFSYFPGCTDHSSSLEYGLSTHEVFKTLGVELVEIEDWNCCGAAATHSLNRLLSLCLPARNISKAQSAQAGPLVVPCAGCFSYLKRVENVLKNDEAGRKEIEEIVGFTYQPSLEILALMDVVLNRIGLDKVQEKVKKPLKGLKVACYYGCALVRHPKITQLDNPENPQYLDRLMKSLGAEPVEWSYKIDCCGADLAMTYPKVVKKMVGKIVSMAKEAGAQCITTSCGLCQMNLEMRQDIGLPIFYFTELMGVALDVEKRENWWKRHLISPKGLLKSCELL
;
A
#
# COMPACT_ATOMS: atom_id res chain seq x y z
N LEU A 1 -10.62 32.26 27.14
CA LEU A 1 -10.91 32.09 25.71
C LEU A 1 -9.94 31.05 25.14
N THR A 2 -10.29 29.78 25.30
CA THR A 2 -9.63 28.63 24.68
C THR A 2 -10.04 28.59 23.21
N PHE A 3 -9.13 28.94 22.32
CA PHE A 3 -9.30 28.68 20.89
C PHE A 3 -9.09 27.19 20.67
N ASP A 4 -10.17 26.42 20.69
CA ASP A 4 -10.21 25.08 20.10
C ASP A 4 -9.99 25.26 18.59
N ILE A 5 -8.76 25.04 18.16
CA ILE A 5 -8.43 24.88 16.74
C ILE A 5 -9.00 23.54 16.32
N VAL A 6 -10.26 23.52 15.94
CA VAL A 6 -10.91 22.40 15.26
C VAL A 6 -10.22 22.29 13.90
N TRP A 7 -9.26 21.39 13.80
CA TRP A 7 -8.70 20.96 12.52
C TRP A 7 -9.83 20.32 11.72
N ARG A 8 -10.50 21.10 10.90
CA ARG A 8 -11.48 20.58 9.94
C ARG A 8 -10.71 19.77 8.91
N PHE A 9 -10.75 18.45 9.00
CA PHE A 9 -10.32 17.58 7.92
C PHE A 9 -11.01 18.01 6.63
N ARG A 10 -10.24 18.29 5.58
CA ARG A 10 -10.79 18.72 4.29
C ARG A 10 -11.21 17.55 3.42
N MET A 11 -10.63 16.35 3.67
CA MET A 11 -10.91 15.12 2.93
C MET A 11 -11.12 13.97 3.91
N ARG A 12 -12.11 13.11 3.61
CA ARG A 12 -12.46 11.96 4.41
C ARG A 12 -12.63 10.75 3.50
N PHE A 13 -12.09 9.60 3.91
CA PHE A 13 -12.14 8.36 3.17
C PHE A 13 -12.50 7.19 4.07
N SER A 14 -13.28 6.24 3.54
CA SER A 14 -13.38 4.90 4.13
C SER A 14 -12.02 4.20 4.00
N TYR A 15 -11.58 3.47 5.02
CA TYR A 15 -10.29 2.80 5.05
C TYR A 15 -10.47 1.31 5.26
N PHE A 16 -9.93 0.50 4.35
CA PHE A 16 -9.87 -0.95 4.51
C PHE A 16 -8.43 -1.37 4.84
N PRO A 17 -8.08 -1.64 6.09
CA PRO A 17 -6.72 -1.92 6.51
C PRO A 17 -6.16 -3.22 5.91
N GLY A 18 -7.03 -4.23 5.75
CA GLY A 18 -6.58 -5.58 5.43
C GLY A 18 -5.94 -6.31 6.60
N CYS A 19 -5.73 -7.61 6.44
CA CYS A 19 -5.33 -8.49 7.56
C CYS A 19 -3.91 -8.22 8.09
N THR A 20 -3.02 -7.62 7.30
CA THR A 20 -1.64 -7.36 7.72
C THR A 20 -1.46 -6.09 8.53
N ASP A 21 -2.32 -5.09 8.35
CA ASP A 21 -2.24 -3.78 8.97
C ASP A 21 -2.39 -3.83 10.51
N HIS A 22 -3.17 -4.77 11.00
CA HIS A 22 -3.32 -5.05 12.44
C HIS A 22 -2.39 -6.16 12.96
N SER A 23 -1.45 -6.64 12.15
CA SER A 23 -0.58 -7.76 12.50
C SER A 23 0.86 -7.56 12.03
N SER A 24 1.25 -8.23 10.96
CA SER A 24 2.62 -8.26 10.44
C SER A 24 3.09 -6.98 9.76
N SER A 25 2.20 -6.04 9.49
CA SER A 25 2.49 -4.74 8.85
C SER A 25 1.90 -3.57 9.66
N LEU A 26 1.87 -3.71 10.99
CA LEU A 26 1.29 -2.70 11.88
C LEU A 26 1.98 -1.33 11.72
N GLU A 27 3.28 -1.30 11.45
CA GLU A 27 4.04 -0.08 11.16
C GLU A 27 3.53 0.63 9.90
N TYR A 28 3.00 -0.13 8.91
CA TYR A 28 2.37 0.46 7.73
C TYR A 28 1.10 1.23 8.09
N GLY A 29 0.21 0.62 8.87
CA GLY A 29 -1.00 1.27 9.36
C GLY A 29 -0.70 2.50 10.20
N LEU A 30 0.20 2.36 11.18
CA LEU A 30 0.62 3.46 12.05
C LEU A 30 1.19 4.63 11.25
N SER A 31 2.10 4.37 10.32
CA SER A 31 2.69 5.42 9.48
C SER A 31 1.66 6.05 8.55
N THR A 32 0.73 5.25 8.00
CA THR A 32 -0.36 5.72 7.16
C THR A 32 -1.25 6.71 7.91
N HIS A 33 -1.76 6.34 9.07
CA HIS A 33 -2.65 7.21 9.85
C HIS A 33 -1.98 8.52 10.27
N GLU A 34 -0.75 8.48 10.76
CA GLU A 34 -0.03 9.68 11.19
C GLU A 34 0.34 10.61 10.01
N VAL A 35 0.76 10.06 8.88
CA VAL A 35 1.06 10.82 7.67
C VAL A 35 -0.21 11.48 7.12
N PHE A 36 -1.31 10.72 6.99
CA PHE A 36 -2.57 11.26 6.45
C PHE A 36 -3.17 12.34 7.37
N LYS A 37 -3.10 12.14 8.68
CA LYS A 37 -3.46 13.16 9.67
C LYS A 37 -2.63 14.45 9.49
N THR A 38 -1.32 14.33 9.28
CA THR A 38 -0.43 15.48 9.03
C THR A 38 -0.80 16.21 7.72
N LEU A 39 -1.30 15.48 6.73
CA LEU A 39 -1.80 16.03 5.46
C LEU A 39 -3.24 16.57 5.54
N GLY A 40 -3.88 16.49 6.70
CA GLY A 40 -5.26 16.97 6.91
C GLY A 40 -6.32 16.06 6.30
N VAL A 41 -6.06 14.75 6.24
CA VAL A 41 -6.94 13.71 5.71
C VAL A 41 -7.37 12.78 6.83
N GLU A 42 -8.66 12.49 6.91
CA GLU A 42 -9.25 11.52 7.83
C GLU A 42 -9.44 10.18 7.13
N LEU A 43 -8.89 9.12 7.72
CA LEU A 43 -9.13 7.73 7.32
C LEU A 43 -10.04 7.08 8.35
N VAL A 44 -11.24 6.66 7.92
CA VAL A 44 -12.25 6.01 8.77
C VAL A 44 -12.26 4.53 8.45
N GLU A 45 -11.76 3.72 9.36
CA GLU A 45 -11.76 2.27 9.20
C GLU A 45 -13.20 1.76 9.07
N ILE A 46 -13.45 0.90 8.07
CA ILE A 46 -14.75 0.25 7.93
C ILE A 46 -14.93 -0.80 9.03
N GLU A 47 -16.09 -0.82 9.65
CA GLU A 47 -16.40 -1.78 10.72
C GLU A 47 -16.67 -3.18 10.17
N ASP A 48 -16.39 -4.20 10.98
CA ASP A 48 -16.73 -5.62 10.69
C ASP A 48 -16.21 -6.09 9.32
N TRP A 49 -15.01 -5.64 8.91
CA TRP A 49 -14.35 -6.12 7.70
C TRP A 49 -13.78 -7.54 7.89
N ASN A 50 -13.50 -8.21 6.79
CA ASN A 50 -12.82 -9.51 6.75
C ASN A 50 -11.62 -9.48 5.80
N CYS A 51 -10.74 -10.48 5.89
CA CYS A 51 -9.65 -10.63 4.94
C CYS A 51 -10.19 -10.65 3.50
N CYS A 52 -9.50 -9.95 2.58
CA CYS A 52 -9.87 -9.91 1.15
C CYS A 52 -9.68 -11.27 0.44
N GLY A 53 -9.00 -12.23 1.05
CA GLY A 53 -8.77 -13.55 0.49
C GLY A 53 -7.66 -13.65 -0.56
N ALA A 54 -6.90 -12.59 -0.80
CA ALA A 54 -5.94 -12.50 -1.92
C ALA A 54 -4.92 -13.65 -1.99
N ALA A 55 -4.47 -14.19 -0.86
CA ALA A 55 -3.39 -15.17 -0.84
C ALA A 55 -3.83 -16.62 -1.10
N ALA A 56 -5.11 -16.98 -0.88
CA ALA A 56 -5.51 -18.39 -0.90
C ALA A 56 -6.83 -18.69 -1.62
N THR A 57 -7.78 -17.79 -1.59
CA THR A 57 -9.17 -18.11 -1.96
C THR A 57 -9.38 -18.43 -3.43
N HIS A 58 -8.60 -17.80 -4.33
CA HIS A 58 -8.68 -18.07 -5.77
C HIS A 58 -8.31 -19.51 -6.15
N SER A 59 -7.46 -20.15 -5.35
CA SER A 59 -7.07 -21.57 -5.54
C SER A 59 -8.05 -22.55 -4.89
N LEU A 60 -8.90 -22.08 -3.97
CA LEU A 60 -9.83 -22.90 -3.22
C LEU A 60 -11.23 -22.91 -3.83
N ASN A 61 -11.80 -21.74 -4.08
CA ASN A 61 -13.17 -21.62 -4.56
C ASN A 61 -13.40 -20.26 -5.23
N ARG A 62 -13.98 -20.25 -6.43
CA ARG A 62 -14.27 -19.03 -7.20
C ARG A 62 -15.21 -18.08 -6.44
N LEU A 63 -16.33 -18.60 -5.92
CA LEU A 63 -17.32 -17.76 -5.20
C LEU A 63 -16.72 -17.15 -3.93
N LEU A 64 -15.96 -17.92 -3.16
CA LEU A 64 -15.28 -17.42 -1.98
C LEU A 64 -14.33 -16.27 -2.34
N SER A 65 -13.61 -16.37 -3.46
CA SER A 65 -12.69 -15.32 -3.93
C SER A 65 -13.39 -14.04 -4.38
N LEU A 66 -14.70 -14.11 -4.70
CA LEU A 66 -15.52 -12.98 -5.07
C LEU A 66 -16.30 -12.42 -3.86
N CYS A 67 -16.90 -13.30 -3.06
CA CYS A 67 -17.78 -12.88 -1.96
C CYS A 67 -17.03 -12.24 -0.77
N LEU A 68 -15.80 -12.69 -0.44
CA LEU A 68 -15.03 -12.09 0.65
C LEU A 68 -14.69 -10.60 0.39
N PRO A 69 -14.12 -10.21 -0.76
CA PRO A 69 -13.91 -8.80 -1.03
C PRO A 69 -15.22 -8.05 -1.30
N ALA A 70 -16.28 -8.69 -1.86
CA ALA A 70 -17.59 -8.06 -2.03
C ALA A 70 -18.22 -7.66 -0.69
N ARG A 71 -18.05 -8.48 0.37
CA ARG A 71 -18.50 -8.13 1.71
C ARG A 71 -17.81 -6.87 2.24
N ASN A 72 -16.52 -6.70 1.99
CA ASN A 72 -15.82 -5.47 2.37
C ASN A 72 -16.31 -4.24 1.58
N ILE A 73 -16.67 -4.41 0.28
CA ILE A 73 -17.32 -3.36 -0.52
C ILE A 73 -18.68 -2.99 0.10
N SER A 74 -19.49 -3.97 0.50
CA SER A 74 -20.76 -3.75 1.19
C SER A 74 -20.59 -2.95 2.49
N LYS A 75 -19.58 -3.29 3.30
CA LYS A 75 -19.26 -2.55 4.54
C LYS A 75 -18.84 -1.11 4.26
N ALA A 76 -18.03 -0.88 3.23
CA ALA A 76 -17.64 0.46 2.82
C ALA A 76 -18.83 1.30 2.33
N GLN A 77 -19.77 0.69 1.58
CA GLN A 77 -21.01 1.36 1.18
C GLN A 77 -21.86 1.77 2.38
N SER A 78 -21.96 0.90 3.38
CA SER A 78 -22.72 1.16 4.61
C SER A 78 -22.07 2.26 5.49
N ALA A 79 -20.75 2.36 5.49
CA ALA A 79 -20.01 3.35 6.29
C ALA A 79 -20.19 4.79 5.80
N GLN A 80 -20.49 5.01 4.51
CA GLN A 80 -20.72 6.32 3.88
C GLN A 80 -19.65 7.38 4.20
N ALA A 81 -18.39 6.93 4.41
CA ALA A 81 -17.29 7.81 4.75
C ALA A 81 -16.46 8.27 3.52
N GLY A 82 -17.02 8.17 2.33
CA GLY A 82 -16.38 8.51 1.06
C GLY A 82 -15.74 7.30 0.35
N PRO A 83 -14.87 7.53 -0.65
CA PRO A 83 -14.19 6.46 -1.38
C PRO A 83 -13.45 5.49 -0.47
N LEU A 84 -13.37 4.21 -0.85
CA LEU A 84 -12.67 3.17 -0.10
C LEU A 84 -11.19 3.19 -0.44
N VAL A 85 -10.35 3.51 0.52
CA VAL A 85 -8.89 3.53 0.40
C VAL A 85 -8.30 2.23 0.91
N VAL A 86 -7.37 1.67 0.13
CA VAL A 86 -6.77 0.36 0.38
C VAL A 86 -5.24 0.46 0.36
N PRO A 87 -4.55 0.23 1.48
CA PRO A 87 -3.09 0.33 1.54
C PRO A 87 -2.37 -0.85 0.86
N CYS A 88 -2.88 -2.06 1.00
CA CYS A 88 -2.25 -3.26 0.48
C CYS A 88 -2.58 -3.48 -1.01
N ALA A 89 -1.54 -3.61 -1.85
CA ALA A 89 -1.69 -3.85 -3.28
C ALA A 89 -2.47 -5.14 -3.61
N GLY A 90 -2.29 -6.20 -2.83
CA GLY A 90 -3.07 -7.44 -2.97
C GLY A 90 -4.55 -7.20 -2.72
N CYS A 91 -4.89 -6.57 -1.60
CA CYS A 91 -6.28 -6.23 -1.27
C CYS A 91 -6.90 -5.32 -2.32
N PHE A 92 -6.19 -4.29 -2.77
CA PHE A 92 -6.63 -3.38 -3.82
C PHE A 92 -6.98 -4.14 -5.11
N SER A 93 -6.07 -5.01 -5.58
CA SER A 93 -6.28 -5.80 -6.78
C SER A 93 -7.53 -6.68 -6.70
N TYR A 94 -7.76 -7.34 -5.55
CA TYR A 94 -8.92 -8.22 -5.37
C TYR A 94 -10.24 -7.44 -5.27
N LEU A 95 -10.26 -6.34 -4.56
CA LEU A 95 -11.42 -5.45 -4.50
C LEU A 95 -11.77 -4.88 -5.89
N LYS A 96 -10.75 -4.45 -6.66
CA LYS A 96 -10.95 -3.98 -8.05
C LYS A 96 -11.47 -5.07 -9.00
N ARG A 97 -11.00 -6.31 -8.84
CA ARG A 97 -11.51 -7.45 -9.63
C ARG A 97 -12.99 -7.69 -9.35
N VAL A 98 -13.39 -7.68 -8.10
CA VAL A 98 -14.78 -7.87 -7.71
C VAL A 98 -15.63 -6.67 -8.12
N GLU A 99 -15.15 -5.45 -7.96
CA GLU A 99 -15.82 -4.26 -8.49
C GLU A 99 -16.09 -4.39 -10.01
N ASN A 100 -15.11 -4.92 -10.77
CA ASN A 100 -15.27 -5.15 -12.19
C ASN A 100 -16.35 -6.19 -12.51
N VAL A 101 -16.46 -7.27 -11.73
CA VAL A 101 -17.55 -8.26 -11.87
C VAL A 101 -18.89 -7.62 -11.53
N LEU A 102 -18.99 -6.91 -10.41
CA LEU A 102 -20.20 -6.24 -9.96
C LEU A 102 -20.71 -5.19 -10.97
N LYS A 103 -19.81 -4.53 -11.70
CA LYS A 103 -20.15 -3.54 -12.72
C LYS A 103 -20.54 -4.14 -14.06
N ASN A 104 -19.83 -5.19 -14.50
CA ASN A 104 -19.84 -5.62 -15.91
C ASN A 104 -20.42 -7.03 -16.14
N ASP A 105 -20.68 -7.81 -15.08
CA ASP A 105 -21.25 -9.16 -15.17
C ASP A 105 -22.55 -9.20 -14.34
N GLU A 106 -23.69 -9.08 -15.02
CA GLU A 106 -25.00 -9.04 -14.33
C GLU A 106 -25.31 -10.35 -13.59
N ALA A 107 -24.98 -11.50 -14.17
CA ALA A 107 -25.22 -12.79 -13.54
C ALA A 107 -24.32 -12.98 -12.31
N GLY A 108 -23.02 -12.67 -12.44
CA GLY A 108 -22.08 -12.70 -11.33
C GLY A 108 -22.42 -11.70 -10.22
N ARG A 109 -22.92 -10.51 -10.58
CA ARG A 109 -23.40 -9.53 -9.60
C ARG A 109 -24.56 -10.06 -8.79
N LYS A 110 -25.62 -10.60 -9.44
CA LYS A 110 -26.80 -11.16 -8.76
C LYS A 110 -26.42 -12.29 -7.79
N GLU A 111 -25.55 -13.20 -8.24
CA GLU A 111 -25.04 -14.29 -7.39
C GLU A 111 -24.30 -13.79 -6.15
N ILE A 112 -23.43 -12.79 -6.33
CA ILE A 112 -22.67 -12.19 -5.21
C ILE A 112 -23.60 -11.42 -4.26
N GLU A 113 -24.53 -10.63 -4.79
CA GLU A 113 -25.51 -9.85 -4.01
C GLU A 113 -26.39 -10.76 -3.15
N GLU A 114 -26.86 -11.89 -3.71
CA GLU A 114 -27.64 -12.88 -3.00
C GLU A 114 -26.86 -13.54 -1.85
N ILE A 115 -25.61 -13.97 -2.11
CA ILE A 115 -24.76 -14.65 -1.10
C ILE A 115 -24.33 -13.70 0.01
N VAL A 116 -23.94 -12.46 -0.33
CA VAL A 116 -23.44 -11.49 0.63
C VAL A 116 -24.57 -10.73 1.34
N GLY A 117 -25.74 -10.65 0.74
CA GLY A 117 -26.91 -9.97 1.33
C GLY A 117 -26.82 -8.44 1.21
N PHE A 118 -26.45 -7.91 0.05
CA PHE A 118 -26.40 -6.46 -0.20
C PHE A 118 -26.80 -6.11 -1.63
N THR A 119 -26.99 -4.83 -1.91
CA THR A 119 -27.17 -4.31 -3.27
C THR A 119 -25.97 -3.43 -3.61
N TYR A 120 -25.30 -3.76 -4.71
CA TYR A 120 -24.13 -3.02 -5.14
C TYR A 120 -24.46 -1.62 -5.63
N GLN A 121 -23.74 -0.63 -5.14
CA GLN A 121 -23.82 0.77 -5.56
C GLN A 121 -22.59 1.15 -6.39
N PRO A 122 -22.73 1.45 -7.69
CA PRO A 122 -21.60 1.76 -8.57
C PRO A 122 -20.84 3.05 -8.23
N SER A 123 -21.41 3.89 -7.37
CA SER A 123 -20.84 5.18 -6.96
C SER A 123 -19.65 5.07 -5.99
N LEU A 124 -19.46 3.91 -5.34
CA LEU A 124 -18.30 3.71 -4.47
C LEU A 124 -17.03 3.59 -5.32
N GLU A 125 -16.10 4.51 -5.14
CA GLU A 125 -14.75 4.42 -5.71
C GLU A 125 -13.85 3.58 -4.80
N ILE A 126 -13.00 2.72 -5.39
CA ILE A 126 -11.95 1.96 -4.69
C ILE A 126 -10.59 2.47 -5.15
N LEU A 127 -9.81 3.00 -4.22
CA LEU A 127 -8.56 3.71 -4.48
C LEU A 127 -7.39 3.00 -3.78
N ALA A 128 -6.26 2.89 -4.47
CA ALA A 128 -5.01 2.54 -3.80
C ALA A 128 -4.53 3.73 -2.94
N LEU A 129 -3.89 3.44 -1.79
CA LEU A 129 -3.43 4.49 -0.88
C LEU A 129 -2.49 5.50 -1.58
N MET A 130 -1.60 5.03 -2.46
CA MET A 130 -0.70 5.91 -3.21
C MET A 130 -1.44 6.79 -4.23
N ASP A 131 -2.55 6.30 -4.81
CA ASP A 131 -3.39 7.09 -5.71
C ASP A 131 -4.01 8.30 -5.00
N VAL A 132 -4.44 8.09 -3.75
CA VAL A 132 -4.92 9.19 -2.90
C VAL A 132 -3.85 10.25 -2.70
N VAL A 133 -2.61 9.84 -2.42
CA VAL A 133 -1.51 10.79 -2.22
C VAL A 133 -1.21 11.59 -3.49
N LEU A 134 -1.14 10.92 -4.65
CA LEU A 134 -0.76 11.60 -5.89
C LEU A 134 -1.90 12.41 -6.52
N ASN A 135 -3.11 11.85 -6.55
CA ASN A 135 -4.20 12.36 -7.39
C ASN A 135 -5.31 13.06 -6.59
N ARG A 136 -5.47 12.78 -5.30
CA ARG A 136 -6.48 13.44 -4.44
C ARG A 136 -5.87 14.52 -3.56
N ILE A 137 -4.74 14.25 -2.93
CA ILE A 137 -3.99 15.22 -2.13
C ILE A 137 -3.16 16.12 -3.06
N GLY A 138 -2.39 15.52 -3.95
CA GLY A 138 -1.47 16.17 -4.89
C GLY A 138 -0.06 16.32 -4.32
N LEU A 139 0.94 16.11 -5.18
CA LEU A 139 2.35 16.17 -4.77
C LEU A 139 2.78 17.54 -4.28
N ASP A 140 2.21 18.62 -4.83
CA ASP A 140 2.52 20.00 -4.40
C ASP A 140 2.18 20.20 -2.92
N LYS A 141 1.00 19.74 -2.47
CA LYS A 141 0.61 19.80 -1.06
C LYS A 141 1.47 18.93 -0.16
N VAL A 142 1.90 17.77 -0.66
CA VAL A 142 2.86 16.92 0.06
C VAL A 142 4.17 17.66 0.22
N GLN A 143 4.68 18.25 -0.86
CA GLN A 143 5.95 18.98 -0.88
C GLN A 143 5.95 20.21 0.04
N GLU A 144 4.84 20.97 0.10
CA GLU A 144 4.65 22.07 1.04
C GLU A 144 4.77 21.66 2.53
N LYS A 145 4.49 20.40 2.82
CA LYS A 145 4.56 19.85 4.19
C LYS A 145 5.91 19.21 4.51
N VAL A 146 6.82 19.10 3.54
CA VAL A 146 8.16 18.53 3.77
C VAL A 146 8.97 19.46 4.66
N LYS A 147 9.39 18.95 5.82
CA LYS A 147 10.25 19.66 6.78
C LYS A 147 11.68 19.17 6.72
N LYS A 148 11.87 17.89 6.42
CA LYS A 148 13.15 17.20 6.38
C LYS A 148 13.32 16.44 5.06
N PRO A 149 13.75 17.11 3.97
CA PRO A 149 13.91 16.46 2.67
C PRO A 149 14.84 15.24 2.75
N LEU A 150 14.51 14.17 2.04
CA LEU A 150 15.24 12.90 2.03
C LEU A 150 16.51 12.97 1.16
N LYS A 151 17.31 14.04 1.30
CA LYS A 151 18.52 14.27 0.51
C LYS A 151 19.53 13.15 0.70
N GLY A 152 20.15 12.71 -0.40
CA GLY A 152 21.18 11.67 -0.39
C GLY A 152 20.65 10.25 -0.20
N LEU A 153 19.34 10.04 -0.06
CA LEU A 153 18.73 8.73 0.04
C LEU A 153 18.38 8.19 -1.36
N LYS A 154 19.09 7.15 -1.81
CA LYS A 154 18.82 6.44 -3.07
C LYS A 154 17.84 5.30 -2.84
N VAL A 155 16.68 5.37 -3.51
CA VAL A 155 15.54 4.49 -3.24
C VAL A 155 15.15 3.70 -4.48
N ALA A 156 15.08 2.38 -4.39
CA ALA A 156 14.41 1.56 -5.41
C ALA A 156 12.90 1.51 -5.13
N CYS A 157 12.11 2.05 -6.03
CA CYS A 157 10.66 2.04 -5.94
C CYS A 157 10.13 0.69 -6.43
N TYR A 158 9.51 -0.09 -5.53
CA TYR A 158 8.99 -1.41 -5.82
C TYR A 158 7.47 -1.46 -5.68
N TYR A 159 6.80 -1.66 -6.80
CA TYR A 159 5.34 -1.68 -6.90
C TYR A 159 4.77 -3.09 -6.69
N GLY A 160 5.57 -4.10 -7.01
CA GLY A 160 5.09 -5.48 -7.04
C GLY A 160 4.09 -5.73 -8.18
N CYS A 161 3.61 -6.97 -8.28
CA CYS A 161 2.74 -7.36 -9.38
C CYS A 161 1.28 -6.90 -9.23
N ALA A 162 0.70 -7.02 -8.03
CA ALA A 162 -0.74 -6.87 -7.81
C ALA A 162 -1.26 -5.44 -8.02
N LEU A 163 -0.41 -4.43 -7.82
CA LEU A 163 -0.81 -3.04 -7.92
C LEU A 163 -1.12 -2.61 -9.36
N VAL A 164 -0.37 -3.11 -10.32
CA VAL A 164 -0.42 -2.70 -11.73
C VAL A 164 -0.87 -3.81 -12.69
N ARG A 165 -0.86 -5.08 -12.26
CA ARG A 165 -1.28 -6.21 -13.11
C ARG A 165 -2.80 -6.34 -13.17
N HIS A 166 -3.25 -6.80 -14.32
CA HIS A 166 -4.55 -6.59 -14.91
C HIS A 166 -4.83 -5.09 -15.13
N PRO A 167 -4.07 -4.45 -16.03
CA PRO A 167 -4.11 -2.99 -16.20
C PRO A 167 -5.51 -2.47 -16.56
N LYS A 168 -6.36 -3.27 -17.21
CA LYS A 168 -7.77 -2.93 -17.49
C LYS A 168 -8.65 -2.89 -16.22
N ILE A 169 -8.18 -3.48 -15.11
CA ILE A 169 -8.90 -3.57 -13.84
C ILE A 169 -8.35 -2.54 -12.84
N THR A 170 -7.06 -2.55 -12.60
CA THR A 170 -6.43 -1.67 -11.61
C THR A 170 -6.35 -0.22 -12.08
N GLN A 171 -6.06 0.02 -13.36
CA GLN A 171 -6.03 1.34 -14.03
C GLN A 171 -5.25 2.42 -13.25
N LEU A 172 -4.20 2.03 -12.54
CA LEU A 172 -3.53 2.92 -11.60
C LEU A 172 -2.40 3.74 -12.24
N ASP A 173 -1.46 3.09 -12.90
CA ASP A 173 -0.22 3.68 -13.44
C ASP A 173 0.20 2.90 -14.68
N ASN A 174 1.30 3.26 -15.30
CA ASN A 174 1.85 2.46 -16.40
C ASN A 174 2.16 1.03 -15.90
N PRO A 175 1.56 -0.02 -16.48
CA PRO A 175 1.70 -1.38 -15.97
C PRO A 175 3.09 -1.99 -16.18
N GLU A 176 3.89 -1.45 -17.11
CA GLU A 176 5.23 -1.95 -17.42
C GLU A 176 6.34 -1.11 -16.81
N ASN A 177 6.13 0.20 -16.65
CA ASN A 177 7.07 1.11 -16.00
C ASN A 177 6.32 2.14 -15.14
N PRO A 178 5.80 1.73 -13.98
CA PRO A 178 5.08 2.64 -13.10
C PRO A 178 6.00 3.71 -12.52
N GLN A 179 5.44 4.91 -12.28
CA GLN A 179 6.18 6.10 -11.84
C GLN A 179 5.59 6.78 -10.60
N TYR A 180 4.49 6.30 -10.05
CA TYR A 180 3.82 6.96 -8.92
C TYR A 180 4.70 7.06 -7.68
N LEU A 181 5.34 5.95 -7.25
CA LEU A 181 6.27 5.95 -6.12
C LEU A 181 7.52 6.78 -6.42
N ASP A 182 8.04 6.67 -7.66
CA ASP A 182 9.23 7.42 -8.08
C ASP A 182 8.97 8.92 -8.00
N ARG A 183 7.84 9.40 -8.52
CA ARG A 183 7.43 10.81 -8.44
C ARG A 183 7.24 11.26 -6.99
N LEU A 184 6.63 10.42 -6.16
CA LEU A 184 6.45 10.71 -4.74
C LEU A 184 7.81 10.82 -4.03
N MET A 185 8.70 9.83 -4.18
CA MET A 185 10.03 9.86 -3.54
C MET A 185 10.83 11.08 -3.99
N LYS A 186 10.76 11.43 -5.28
CA LYS A 186 11.40 12.64 -5.80
C LYS A 186 10.83 13.93 -5.17
N SER A 187 9.52 14.01 -4.98
CA SER A 187 8.86 15.16 -4.34
C SER A 187 9.25 15.31 -2.86
N LEU A 188 9.63 14.22 -2.19
CA LEU A 188 10.13 14.19 -0.83
C LEU A 188 11.64 14.52 -0.74
N GLY A 189 12.33 14.69 -1.87
CA GLY A 189 13.75 15.00 -1.95
C GLY A 189 14.68 13.80 -1.98
N ALA A 190 14.17 12.57 -2.11
CA ALA A 190 14.96 11.36 -2.34
C ALA A 190 15.37 11.22 -3.81
N GLU A 191 16.29 10.28 -4.08
CA GLU A 191 16.79 9.93 -5.42
C GLU A 191 16.26 8.54 -5.82
N PRO A 192 15.10 8.45 -6.54
CA PRO A 192 14.66 7.17 -7.08
C PRO A 192 15.67 6.65 -8.09
N VAL A 193 16.07 5.38 -7.93
CA VAL A 193 16.96 4.73 -8.89
C VAL A 193 16.18 4.09 -10.03
N GLU A 194 16.68 4.20 -11.25
CA GLU A 194 16.12 3.47 -12.39
C GLU A 194 16.55 2.00 -12.35
N TRP A 195 15.59 1.10 -12.40
CA TRP A 195 15.82 -0.35 -12.32
C TRP A 195 14.68 -1.16 -12.93
N SER A 196 14.96 -2.40 -13.32
CA SER A 196 14.04 -3.21 -14.14
C SER A 196 13.07 -4.08 -13.34
N TYR A 197 13.24 -4.22 -12.01
CA TYR A 197 12.47 -5.15 -11.17
C TYR A 197 11.35 -4.48 -10.36
N LYS A 198 10.85 -3.34 -10.85
CA LYS A 198 9.78 -2.56 -10.19
C LYS A 198 8.49 -3.35 -9.96
N ILE A 199 8.18 -4.27 -10.89
CA ILE A 199 6.89 -4.97 -10.97
C ILE A 199 7.00 -6.50 -10.89
N ASP A 200 8.22 -7.03 -10.72
CA ASP A 200 8.41 -8.47 -10.54
C ASP A 200 7.69 -8.97 -9.28
N CYS A 201 7.20 -10.21 -9.34
CA CYS A 201 6.47 -10.78 -8.20
C CYS A 201 7.43 -11.17 -7.07
N CYS A 202 7.15 -10.72 -5.85
CA CYS A 202 7.89 -11.15 -4.66
C CYS A 202 7.62 -12.62 -4.27
N GLY A 203 6.61 -13.26 -4.86
CA GLY A 203 6.24 -14.63 -4.58
C GLY A 203 5.47 -14.85 -3.28
N ALA A 204 4.82 -13.83 -2.73
CA ALA A 204 4.14 -13.92 -1.43
C ALA A 204 3.11 -15.06 -1.35
N ASP A 205 2.33 -15.29 -2.41
CA ASP A 205 1.34 -16.38 -2.47
C ASP A 205 1.98 -17.78 -2.41
N LEU A 206 3.25 -17.90 -2.81
CA LEU A 206 4.00 -19.14 -2.77
C LEU A 206 4.85 -19.30 -1.51
N ALA A 207 4.83 -18.31 -0.62
CA ALA A 207 5.77 -18.19 0.49
C ALA A 207 5.72 -19.38 1.48
N MET A 208 4.54 -19.99 1.63
CA MET A 208 4.34 -21.16 2.52
C MET A 208 4.55 -22.49 1.79
N THR A 209 4.21 -22.57 0.50
CA THR A 209 4.25 -23.82 -0.26
C THR A 209 5.60 -24.07 -0.94
N TYR A 210 6.24 -23.01 -1.43
CA TYR A 210 7.51 -23.08 -2.18
C TYR A 210 8.56 -22.09 -1.66
N PRO A 211 8.95 -22.15 -0.36
CA PRO A 211 9.80 -21.13 0.26
C PRO A 211 11.18 -20.99 -0.41
N LYS A 212 11.75 -22.07 -0.94
CA LYS A 212 13.04 -22.05 -1.66
C LYS A 212 12.95 -21.27 -2.99
N VAL A 213 11.82 -21.38 -3.71
CA VAL A 213 11.57 -20.63 -4.94
C VAL A 213 11.43 -19.14 -4.60
N VAL A 214 10.63 -18.84 -3.58
CA VAL A 214 10.40 -17.46 -3.13
C VAL A 214 11.68 -16.79 -2.64
N LYS A 215 12.55 -17.52 -1.92
CA LYS A 215 13.88 -17.00 -1.53
C LYS A 215 14.71 -16.58 -2.75
N LYS A 216 14.69 -17.37 -3.85
CA LYS A 216 15.38 -17.01 -5.10
C LYS A 216 14.77 -15.76 -5.76
N MET A 217 13.43 -15.65 -5.80
CA MET A 217 12.74 -14.51 -6.36
C MET A 217 13.07 -13.22 -5.59
N VAL A 218 12.96 -13.25 -4.28
CA VAL A 218 13.32 -12.13 -3.40
C VAL A 218 14.79 -11.77 -3.53
N GLY A 219 15.69 -12.76 -3.49
CA GLY A 219 17.12 -12.54 -3.64
C GLY A 219 17.46 -11.81 -4.94
N LYS A 220 16.78 -12.18 -6.05
CA LYS A 220 16.96 -11.49 -7.34
C LYS A 220 16.49 -10.05 -7.30
N ILE A 221 15.30 -9.78 -6.77
CA ILE A 221 14.75 -8.42 -6.64
C ILE A 221 15.69 -7.53 -5.82
N VAL A 222 16.12 -8.00 -4.65
CA VAL A 222 16.97 -7.21 -3.75
C VAL A 222 18.38 -7.01 -4.33
N SER A 223 18.96 -8.01 -4.99
CA SER A 223 20.25 -7.86 -5.68
C SER A 223 20.19 -6.82 -6.78
N MET A 224 19.15 -6.86 -7.61
CA MET A 224 18.98 -5.89 -8.70
C MET A 224 18.77 -4.46 -8.20
N ALA A 225 18.04 -4.27 -7.09
CA ALA A 225 17.93 -2.96 -6.46
C ALA A 225 19.30 -2.45 -5.97
N LYS A 226 20.09 -3.32 -5.34
CA LYS A 226 21.44 -2.98 -4.88
C LYS A 226 22.40 -2.69 -6.04
N GLU A 227 22.36 -3.49 -7.10
CA GLU A 227 23.15 -3.28 -8.31
C GLU A 227 22.82 -1.95 -9.01
N ALA A 228 21.55 -1.52 -8.95
CA ALA A 228 21.11 -0.20 -9.42
C ALA A 228 21.56 0.96 -8.51
N GLY A 229 22.26 0.67 -7.42
CA GLY A 229 22.79 1.66 -6.48
C GLY A 229 21.81 2.09 -5.40
N ALA A 230 20.68 1.38 -5.20
CA ALA A 230 19.75 1.69 -4.13
C ALA A 230 20.31 1.38 -2.75
N GLN A 231 20.02 2.23 -1.80
CA GLN A 231 20.35 2.09 -0.38
C GLN A 231 19.19 1.46 0.41
N CYS A 232 17.97 1.51 -0.12
CA CYS A 232 16.77 0.86 0.39
C CYS A 232 15.77 0.60 -0.74
N ILE A 233 14.77 -0.22 -0.43
CA ILE A 233 13.58 -0.40 -1.27
C ILE A 233 12.40 0.26 -0.57
N THR A 234 11.48 0.90 -1.32
CA THR A 234 10.19 1.33 -0.80
C THR A 234 9.04 0.65 -1.54
N THR A 235 7.98 0.30 -0.80
CA THR A 235 6.82 -0.41 -1.34
C THR A 235 5.50 0.07 -0.73
N SER A 236 4.38 -0.32 -1.35
CA SER A 236 3.01 -0.05 -0.91
C SER A 236 2.22 -1.32 -0.58
N CYS A 237 2.89 -2.40 -0.19
CA CYS A 237 2.23 -3.68 0.05
C CYS A 237 2.83 -4.40 1.26
N GLY A 238 1.98 -4.70 2.28
CA GLY A 238 2.41 -5.42 3.47
C GLY A 238 3.00 -6.78 3.19
N LEU A 239 2.40 -7.56 2.29
CA LEU A 239 2.93 -8.87 1.90
C LEU A 239 4.29 -8.76 1.17
N CYS A 240 4.46 -7.73 0.33
CA CYS A 240 5.72 -7.52 -0.37
C CYS A 240 6.84 -7.11 0.59
N GLN A 241 6.59 -6.16 1.49
CA GLN A 241 7.57 -5.71 2.48
C GLN A 241 8.05 -6.88 3.34
N MET A 242 7.12 -7.59 3.97
CA MET A 242 7.42 -8.74 4.81
C MET A 242 8.24 -9.81 4.05
N ASN A 243 7.84 -10.12 2.82
CA ASN A 243 8.48 -11.15 2.03
C ASN A 243 9.91 -10.74 1.60
N LEU A 244 10.08 -9.48 1.17
CA LEU A 244 11.39 -8.93 0.82
C LEU A 244 12.31 -8.86 2.03
N GLU A 245 11.80 -8.47 3.18
CA GLU A 245 12.60 -8.33 4.39
C GLU A 245 13.02 -9.68 4.99
N MET A 246 12.08 -10.64 5.08
CA MET A 246 12.34 -11.94 5.71
C MET A 246 13.22 -12.89 4.90
N ARG A 247 13.27 -12.74 3.58
CA ARG A 247 13.87 -13.76 2.69
C ARG A 247 15.10 -13.30 1.92
N GLN A 248 15.61 -12.13 2.21
CA GLN A 248 16.86 -11.63 1.66
C GLN A 248 18.04 -11.96 2.58
N ASP A 249 19.24 -12.03 1.99
CA ASP A 249 20.51 -12.26 2.71
C ASP A 249 21.43 -11.01 2.63
N ILE A 250 20.95 -9.89 2.02
CA ILE A 250 21.77 -8.72 1.70
C ILE A 250 21.71 -7.65 2.82
N GLY A 251 20.64 -7.62 3.60
CA GLY A 251 20.44 -6.64 4.66
C GLY A 251 20.00 -5.25 4.13
N LEU A 252 19.38 -5.19 2.95
CA LEU A 252 18.87 -3.95 2.39
C LEU A 252 17.56 -3.55 3.10
N PRO A 253 17.44 -2.36 3.72
CA PRO A 253 16.21 -1.93 4.38
C PRO A 253 15.03 -1.82 3.41
N ILE A 254 13.85 -2.27 3.86
CA ILE A 254 12.62 -2.21 3.09
C ILE A 254 11.61 -1.32 3.82
N PHE A 255 11.29 -0.16 3.25
CA PHE A 255 10.34 0.78 3.84
C PHE A 255 8.96 0.68 3.19
N TYR A 256 7.93 0.96 3.96
CA TYR A 256 6.69 1.46 3.38
C TYR A 256 6.87 2.91 2.92
N PHE A 257 6.23 3.29 1.82
CA PHE A 257 6.36 4.66 1.33
C PHE A 257 5.86 5.70 2.34
N THR A 258 4.88 5.35 3.17
CA THR A 258 4.36 6.21 4.26
C THR A 258 5.39 6.44 5.36
N GLU A 259 6.28 5.51 5.62
CA GLU A 259 7.36 5.70 6.58
C GLU A 259 8.36 6.74 6.08
N LEU A 260 8.76 6.67 4.80
CA LEU A 260 9.62 7.69 4.19
C LEU A 260 8.92 9.06 4.11
N MET A 261 7.60 9.07 3.83
CA MET A 261 6.81 10.30 3.97
C MET A 261 6.87 10.83 5.41
N GLY A 262 6.70 9.97 6.41
CA GLY A 262 6.76 10.35 7.82
C GLY A 262 8.12 10.92 8.22
N VAL A 263 9.22 10.42 7.67
CA VAL A 263 10.55 11.01 7.84
C VAL A 263 10.60 12.40 7.22
N ALA A 264 10.15 12.55 5.97
CA ALA A 264 10.19 13.82 5.24
C ALA A 264 9.28 14.90 5.87
N LEU A 265 8.12 14.50 6.38
CA LEU A 265 7.16 15.38 7.05
C LEU A 265 7.53 15.65 8.52
N ASP A 266 8.57 15.01 9.03
CA ASP A 266 9.02 15.05 10.42
C ASP A 266 7.92 14.68 11.43
N VAL A 267 7.24 13.59 11.15
CA VAL A 267 6.19 13.03 12.02
C VAL A 267 6.80 12.56 13.34
N GLU A 268 6.18 12.94 14.45
CA GLU A 268 6.61 12.52 15.78
C GLU A 268 6.49 10.99 15.98
N LYS A 269 7.36 10.46 16.85
CA LYS A 269 7.36 9.04 17.25
C LYS A 269 7.53 8.02 16.10
N ARG A 270 7.96 8.45 14.92
CA ARG A 270 8.25 7.57 13.76
C ARG A 270 9.25 6.46 14.07
N GLU A 271 10.11 6.66 15.08
CA GLU A 271 11.06 5.64 15.53
C GLU A 271 10.38 4.35 16.05
N ASN A 272 9.12 4.43 16.46
CA ASN A 272 8.36 3.26 16.92
C ASN A 272 7.99 2.32 15.77
N TRP A 273 7.85 2.83 14.55
CA TRP A 273 7.61 2.02 13.37
C TRP A 273 8.79 1.10 13.09
N TRP A 274 10.01 1.63 13.13
CA TRP A 274 11.24 0.91 12.78
C TRP A 274 11.68 -0.17 13.80
N LYS A 275 11.07 -0.22 14.96
CA LYS A 275 11.29 -1.29 15.94
C LYS A 275 10.73 -2.64 15.49
N ARG A 276 9.83 -2.62 14.48
CA ARG A 276 9.17 -3.81 13.94
C ARG A 276 9.88 -4.38 12.72
N HIS A 277 10.75 -3.62 12.09
CA HIS A 277 11.55 -4.09 10.98
C HIS A 277 12.55 -5.16 11.42
N LEU A 278 12.68 -6.23 10.64
CA LEU A 278 13.71 -7.24 10.83
C LEU A 278 15.09 -6.69 10.48
N ILE A 279 15.14 -5.82 9.46
CA ILE A 279 16.36 -5.12 9.03
C ILE A 279 16.21 -3.65 9.44
N SER A 280 16.91 -3.29 10.54
CA SER A 280 16.79 -1.94 11.10
C SER A 280 17.22 -0.86 10.11
N PRO A 281 16.34 0.09 9.75
CA PRO A 281 16.69 1.18 8.84
C PRO A 281 17.47 2.31 9.50
N LYS A 282 17.66 2.30 10.83
CA LYS A 282 18.27 3.40 11.60
C LYS A 282 19.69 3.74 11.15
N GLY A 283 20.50 2.73 10.81
CA GLY A 283 21.86 2.95 10.32
C GLY A 283 21.90 3.78 9.04
N LEU A 284 21.03 3.42 8.08
CA LEU A 284 20.89 4.15 6.81
C LEU A 284 20.38 5.58 7.05
N LEU A 285 19.32 5.75 7.85
CA LEU A 285 18.77 7.08 8.11
C LEU A 285 19.78 8.00 8.81
N LYS A 286 20.62 7.46 9.72
CA LYS A 286 21.72 8.21 10.32
C LYS A 286 22.77 8.63 9.30
N SER A 287 23.18 7.74 8.40
CA SER A 287 24.20 8.05 7.38
C SER A 287 23.72 9.11 6.36
N CYS A 288 22.41 9.27 6.21
CA CYS A 288 21.78 10.32 5.40
C CYS A 288 21.34 11.56 6.21
N GLU A 289 21.69 11.66 7.49
CA GLU A 289 21.31 12.76 8.41
C GLU A 289 19.77 12.95 8.51
N LEU A 290 19.03 11.85 8.44
CA LEU A 290 17.55 11.82 8.42
C LEU A 290 16.93 11.43 9.77
N LEU A 291 17.71 11.19 10.81
CA LEU A 291 17.22 10.93 12.17
C LEU A 291 17.13 12.20 13.02
#